data_a8421d23696f4b2979a790528c6d0bc1
#
_entry.id   a8421d23696f4b2979a790528c6d0bc1
#
_cell.length_a   1.000
_cell.length_b   1.000
_cell.length_c   1.000
_cell.angle_alpha   90.00
_cell.angle_beta   90.00
_cell.angle_gamma   90.00
#
_symmetry.space_group_name_H-M   'P 1'
#
loop_
_entity.id
_entity.type
_entity.pdbx_description
1 polymer ?
#
loop_
_entity_poly.entity_id
_entity_poly.type
_entity_poly.pdbx_seq_one_letter_code
_entity_poly.pdbx_strand_id
1 'polypeptide(L)'
;MASWQEIDFDSLKHCTSVLDQINDSDYNLCSTTELNSHTSKTPVKNQASHKSLKKLYDRVNQIQPEKLDEELRRRNLSTRGELGIRRCRLQHHLKLELMFECENPLNMIEQPFDYIAVLDFEATCEENAGKNYQNEIIEFPIVLIDVKQQAIIDKFHSYCQPAIKPILSKFCTQLTGIKQRQVDDAPLFFDVLHNVETWLYERNLLSSTKQHKFAFATDGPWDFRNFLQIQCRLSSIPYPSWAEQWIDIRKGFAEFYSVKRTGINKMLHKLGLDFDGRPHSGIDDAINIARITVELLKEGCVLSFNDGIHKSSSEHAANAEVNEKDRVVFED
;
A
#
# COMPACT_ATOMS: atom_id res chain seq x y z
N MET A 1 12.46 3.45 43.17
CA MET A 1 11.85 2.30 42.49
C MET A 1 10.37 2.52 42.47
N ALA A 2 9.82 3.08 41.39
CA ALA A 2 8.39 3.30 41.28
C ALA A 2 7.77 1.96 40.80
N SER A 3 6.88 1.41 41.62
CA SER A 3 6.11 0.22 41.30
C SER A 3 5.24 0.51 40.09
N TRP A 4 5.39 -0.27 39.05
CA TRP A 4 4.55 -0.27 37.85
C TRP A 4 3.18 -0.81 38.26
N GLN A 5 2.21 0.11 38.49
CA GLN A 5 0.83 -0.29 38.47
C GLN A 5 0.46 -0.76 37.06
N GLU A 6 -0.20 -1.88 36.96
CA GLU A 6 -0.86 -2.38 35.75
C GLU A 6 -1.59 -1.24 35.09
N ILE A 7 -1.59 -1.19 33.75
CA ILE A 7 -2.41 -0.24 33.01
C ILE A 7 -3.86 -0.59 33.37
N ASP A 8 -4.42 0.17 34.29
CA ASP A 8 -5.79 -0.01 34.73
C ASP A 8 -6.72 0.52 33.64
N PHE A 9 -7.19 -0.41 32.80
CA PHE A 9 -8.15 -0.12 31.74
C PHE A 9 -9.50 0.34 32.30
N ASP A 10 -9.86 -0.03 33.53
CA ASP A 10 -11.11 0.42 34.17
C ASP A 10 -11.06 1.90 34.53
N SER A 11 -9.89 2.43 34.85
CA SER A 11 -9.73 3.89 35.04
C SER A 11 -9.87 4.71 33.74
N LEU A 12 -9.66 4.08 32.55
CA LEU A 12 -9.90 4.70 31.25
C LEU A 12 -11.38 4.66 30.86
N LYS A 13 -12.12 3.63 31.28
CA LYS A 13 -13.59 3.52 31.08
C LYS A 13 -14.39 4.56 31.84
N HIS A 14 -13.88 5.05 32.96
CA HIS A 14 -14.55 6.09 33.78
C HIS A 14 -14.38 7.52 33.23
N CYS A 15 -13.59 7.74 32.19
CA CYS A 15 -13.45 9.04 31.50
C CYS A 15 -14.56 9.32 30.46
N THR A 16 -15.58 8.48 30.36
CA THR A 16 -16.62 8.54 29.31
C THR A 16 -17.69 9.62 29.52
N SER A 17 -17.71 10.33 30.64
CA SER A 17 -18.72 11.35 30.94
C SER A 17 -18.43 12.77 30.42
N VAL A 18 -17.34 12.97 29.64
CA VAL A 18 -16.94 14.30 29.13
C VAL A 18 -16.97 14.35 27.56
N LEU A 19 -17.71 13.47 26.95
CA LEU A 19 -17.61 13.21 25.49
C LEU A 19 -18.55 14.03 24.60
N ASP A 20 -19.36 14.94 25.13
CA ASP A 20 -20.42 15.60 24.35
C ASP A 20 -20.01 16.91 23.65
N GLN A 21 -18.73 17.27 23.62
CA GLN A 21 -18.29 18.52 22.98
C GLN A 21 -16.95 18.38 22.25
N ILE A 22 -16.91 17.71 21.12
CA ILE A 22 -15.81 17.86 20.17
C ILE A 22 -16.37 17.90 18.73
N ASN A 23 -16.14 19.02 18.06
CA ASN A 23 -16.48 19.25 16.66
C ASN A 23 -15.67 18.35 15.71
N ASP A 24 -16.34 17.83 14.68
CA ASP A 24 -15.84 16.91 13.64
C ASP A 24 -14.74 17.46 12.71
N SER A 25 -14.19 18.65 12.95
CA SER A 25 -13.29 19.33 12.02
C SER A 25 -11.80 18.95 12.13
N ASP A 26 -11.38 18.19 13.14
CA ASP A 26 -9.96 17.91 13.39
C ASP A 26 -9.49 16.46 13.11
N TYR A 27 -10.34 15.64 12.49
CA TYR A 27 -10.02 14.26 12.13
C TYR A 27 -9.78 14.08 10.62
N ASN A 28 -8.74 14.70 10.08
CA ASN A 28 -8.17 14.31 8.79
C ASN A 28 -7.08 13.25 8.97
N LEU A 29 -7.45 12.11 9.54
CA LEU A 29 -6.69 10.87 9.49
C LEU A 29 -7.63 9.75 9.04
N CYS A 30 -7.57 9.44 7.77
CA CYS A 30 -8.43 8.54 7.00
C CYS A 30 -9.78 9.15 6.61
N SER A 31 -9.84 9.75 5.41
CA SER A 31 -11.06 10.25 4.78
C SER A 31 -12.08 9.13 4.60
N THR A 32 -13.11 9.12 5.45
CA THR A 32 -14.32 8.36 5.17
C THR A 32 -15.16 9.15 4.19
N THR A 33 -15.12 8.76 2.93
CA THR A 33 -16.15 9.13 1.96
C THR A 33 -17.48 8.55 2.42
N GLU A 34 -18.49 9.42 2.54
CA GLU A 34 -19.88 9.04 2.83
C GLU A 34 -20.38 8.02 1.82
N LEU A 35 -20.63 6.81 2.26
CA LEU A 35 -21.44 5.81 1.57
C LEU A 35 -22.84 5.81 2.16
N ASN A 36 -23.74 6.52 1.48
CA ASN A 36 -25.18 6.35 1.67
C ASN A 36 -25.59 4.98 1.16
N SER A 37 -25.88 4.03 2.04
CA SER A 37 -26.84 2.95 1.77
C SER A 37 -27.23 2.22 3.06
N HIS A 38 -28.52 1.96 3.17
CA HIS A 38 -29.21 1.28 4.24
C HIS A 38 -28.64 -0.10 4.55
N THR A 39 -28.04 -0.27 5.75
CA THR A 39 -28.06 -1.55 6.48
C THR A 39 -27.78 -1.28 7.96
N SER A 40 -28.41 -2.04 8.82
CA SER A 40 -28.51 -2.01 10.29
C SER A 40 -27.26 -1.47 11.01
N LYS A 41 -27.37 -0.26 11.54
CA LYS A 41 -26.37 0.35 12.43
C LYS A 41 -26.40 -0.35 13.78
N THR A 42 -25.38 -1.13 14.10
CA THR A 42 -24.97 -1.30 15.49
C THR A 42 -24.32 0.03 15.93
N PRO A 43 -24.75 0.67 16.99
CA PRO A 43 -24.17 1.93 17.41
C PRO A 43 -22.75 1.69 17.95
N VAL A 44 -21.74 2.29 17.30
CA VAL A 44 -20.41 2.44 17.87
C VAL A 44 -20.57 3.38 19.08
N LYS A 45 -20.70 2.81 20.26
CA LYS A 45 -20.70 3.55 21.53
C LYS A 45 -19.24 3.70 21.95
N ASN A 46 -18.76 4.90 22.02
CA ASN A 46 -17.51 5.40 22.59
C ASN A 46 -16.47 5.87 21.58
N GLN A 47 -16.57 7.14 21.23
CA GLN A 47 -15.41 7.90 20.75
C GLN A 47 -14.51 8.17 21.96
N ALA A 48 -13.34 7.51 22.02
CA ALA A 48 -12.33 7.83 23.03
C ALA A 48 -11.91 9.30 22.88
N SER A 49 -11.92 10.08 23.94
CA SER A 49 -11.58 11.49 23.85
C SER A 49 -10.11 11.67 23.37
N HIS A 50 -9.83 12.71 22.61
CA HIS A 50 -8.48 13.06 22.15
C HIS A 50 -7.45 13.09 23.31
N LYS A 51 -7.85 13.57 24.49
CA LYS A 51 -7.02 13.56 25.71
C LYS A 51 -6.69 12.15 26.19
N SER A 52 -7.64 11.21 26.10
CA SER A 52 -7.43 9.82 26.54
C SER A 52 -6.49 9.10 25.57
N LEU A 53 -6.66 9.29 24.26
CA LEU A 53 -5.75 8.73 23.25
C LEU A 53 -4.33 9.29 23.38
N LYS A 54 -4.18 10.60 23.58
CA LYS A 54 -2.87 11.21 23.81
C LYS A 54 -2.18 10.60 25.03
N LYS A 55 -2.87 10.48 26.16
CA LYS A 55 -2.32 9.84 27.38
C LYS A 55 -1.91 8.38 27.12
N LEU A 56 -2.72 7.64 26.35
CA LEU A 56 -2.39 6.27 25.96
C LEU A 56 -1.09 6.22 25.14
N TYR A 57 -0.97 7.06 24.12
CA TYR A 57 0.21 7.12 23.27
C TYR A 57 1.47 7.55 24.03
N ASP A 58 1.35 8.54 24.91
CA ASP A 58 2.46 8.98 25.78
C ASP A 58 2.94 7.85 26.70
N ARG A 59 2.01 7.05 27.27
CA ARG A 59 2.37 5.87 28.07
C ARG A 59 3.10 4.81 27.25
N VAL A 60 2.58 4.45 26.05
CA VAL A 60 3.23 3.48 25.18
C VAL A 60 4.63 3.95 24.78
N ASN A 61 4.82 5.24 24.53
CA ASN A 61 6.12 5.80 24.20
C ASN A 61 7.16 5.71 25.33
N GLN A 62 6.71 5.60 26.57
CA GLN A 62 7.58 5.47 27.75
C GLN A 62 7.88 4.01 28.14
N ILE A 63 7.19 3.04 27.53
CA ILE A 63 7.41 1.60 27.81
C ILE A 63 8.83 1.19 27.36
N GLN A 64 9.53 0.48 28.24
CA GLN A 64 10.84 -0.09 27.92
C GLN A 64 10.69 -1.19 26.85
N PRO A 65 11.69 -1.39 25.98
CA PRO A 65 11.59 -2.30 24.84
C PRO A 65 11.17 -3.72 25.22
N GLU A 66 11.72 -4.28 26.31
CA GLU A 66 11.42 -5.64 26.77
C GLU A 66 9.96 -5.79 27.18
N LYS A 67 9.43 -4.80 27.91
CA LYS A 67 8.04 -4.79 28.33
C LYS A 67 7.08 -4.47 27.18
N LEU A 68 7.52 -3.69 26.20
CA LEU A 68 6.76 -3.47 24.95
C LEU A 68 6.56 -4.78 24.21
N ASP A 69 7.61 -5.59 24.11
CA ASP A 69 7.55 -6.90 23.44
C ASP A 69 6.66 -7.90 24.20
N GLU A 70 6.62 -7.85 25.53
CA GLU A 70 5.70 -8.65 26.33
C GLU A 70 4.24 -8.24 26.05
N GLU A 71 3.94 -6.94 26.01
CA GLU A 71 2.60 -6.43 25.71
C GLU A 71 2.16 -6.77 24.28
N LEU A 72 3.06 -6.73 23.29
CA LEU A 72 2.78 -7.15 21.94
C LEU A 72 2.48 -8.65 21.87
N ARG A 73 3.31 -9.51 22.50
CA ARG A 73 3.09 -10.97 22.52
C ARG A 73 1.76 -11.33 23.19
N ARG A 74 1.41 -10.67 24.28
CA ARG A 74 0.13 -10.88 24.98
C ARG A 74 -1.08 -10.68 24.07
N ARG A 75 -0.96 -9.81 23.07
CA ARG A 75 -2.00 -9.49 22.08
C ARG A 75 -1.83 -10.23 20.74
N ASN A 76 -0.94 -11.20 20.67
CA ASN A 76 -0.57 -11.91 19.44
C ASN A 76 -0.06 -10.96 18.33
N LEU A 77 0.56 -9.83 18.69
CA LEU A 77 1.14 -8.89 17.76
C LEU A 77 2.63 -9.17 17.52
N SER A 78 3.11 -8.82 16.35
CA SER A 78 4.52 -9.00 15.98
C SER A 78 5.44 -8.13 16.84
N THR A 79 6.54 -8.69 17.32
CA THR A 79 7.63 -7.98 18.02
C THR A 79 8.76 -7.56 17.07
N ARG A 80 8.62 -7.83 15.76
CA ARG A 80 9.62 -7.45 14.75
C ARG A 80 9.54 -5.96 14.41
N GLY A 81 10.64 -5.43 13.89
CA GLY A 81 10.74 -4.08 13.38
C GLY A 81 11.35 -3.08 14.36
N GLU A 82 11.53 -1.87 13.84
CA GLU A 82 12.05 -0.74 14.62
C GLU A 82 11.20 -0.44 15.85
N LEU A 83 11.80 0.10 16.91
CA LEU A 83 11.10 0.45 18.15
C LEU A 83 9.90 1.37 17.91
N GLY A 84 10.03 2.34 16.99
CA GLY A 84 8.94 3.23 16.60
C GLY A 84 7.73 2.50 16.01
N ILE A 85 7.99 1.55 15.11
CA ILE A 85 6.96 0.70 14.49
C ILE A 85 6.26 -0.17 15.54
N ARG A 86 7.02 -0.82 16.43
CA ARG A 86 6.46 -1.65 17.51
C ARG A 86 5.57 -0.83 18.45
N ARG A 87 5.96 0.41 18.76
CA ARG A 87 5.14 1.33 19.55
C ARG A 87 3.86 1.72 18.84
N CYS A 88 3.94 2.11 17.56
CA CYS A 88 2.77 2.41 16.75
C CYS A 88 1.81 1.20 16.69
N ARG A 89 2.33 -0.01 16.45
CA ARG A 89 1.54 -1.24 16.43
C ARG A 89 0.74 -1.43 17.72
N LEU A 90 1.38 -1.26 18.89
CA LEU A 90 0.68 -1.35 20.17
C LEU A 90 -0.33 -0.22 20.35
N GLN A 91 0.02 1.03 19.98
CA GLN A 91 -0.89 2.18 20.05
C GLN A 91 -2.14 1.98 19.22
N HIS A 92 -2.01 1.51 17.97
CA HIS A 92 -3.13 1.20 17.10
C HIS A 92 -4.03 0.12 17.69
N HIS A 93 -3.45 -0.98 18.16
CA HIS A 93 -4.21 -2.08 18.74
C HIS A 93 -4.98 -1.63 19.98
N LEU A 94 -4.34 -0.92 20.90
CA LEU A 94 -4.99 -0.39 22.10
C LEU A 94 -6.10 0.64 21.79
N LYS A 95 -5.90 1.45 20.75
CA LYS A 95 -6.97 2.34 20.25
C LYS A 95 -8.18 1.53 19.80
N LEU A 96 -7.95 0.44 19.06
CA LEU A 96 -9.03 -0.43 18.57
C LEU A 96 -9.71 -1.20 19.72
N GLU A 97 -8.96 -1.69 20.72
CA GLU A 97 -9.52 -2.29 21.93
C GLU A 97 -10.49 -1.32 22.62
N LEU A 98 -10.11 -0.04 22.74
CA LEU A 98 -10.96 0.98 23.33
C LEU A 98 -12.19 1.32 22.47
N MET A 99 -12.05 1.30 21.13
CA MET A 99 -13.15 1.62 20.22
C MET A 99 -14.20 0.52 20.14
N PHE A 100 -13.76 -0.73 20.13
CA PHE A 100 -14.63 -1.90 19.93
C PHE A 100 -14.98 -2.62 21.26
N GLU A 101 -14.36 -2.23 22.37
CA GLU A 101 -14.55 -2.87 23.69
C GLU A 101 -14.39 -4.40 23.65
N CYS A 102 -13.43 -4.90 22.84
CA CYS A 102 -13.20 -6.33 22.66
C CYS A 102 -11.70 -6.67 22.66
N GLU A 103 -11.39 -7.92 23.04
CA GLU A 103 -10.01 -8.44 23.10
C GLU A 103 -9.38 -8.66 21.73
N ASN A 104 -10.18 -8.86 20.69
CA ASN A 104 -9.72 -9.12 19.33
C ASN A 104 -10.24 -8.06 18.34
N PRO A 105 -9.86 -6.79 18.50
CA PRO A 105 -10.43 -5.68 17.75
C PRO A 105 -10.08 -5.70 16.26
N LEU A 106 -9.01 -6.38 15.86
CA LEU A 106 -8.60 -6.49 14.45
C LEU A 106 -9.65 -7.21 13.60
N ASN A 107 -10.42 -8.13 14.19
CA ASN A 107 -11.50 -8.84 13.51
C ASN A 107 -12.71 -7.94 13.20
N MET A 108 -12.77 -6.76 13.82
CA MET A 108 -13.86 -5.78 13.62
C MET A 108 -13.56 -4.78 12.50
N ILE A 109 -12.36 -4.86 11.90
CA ILE A 109 -11.95 -3.94 10.84
C ILE A 109 -12.45 -4.49 9.50
N GLU A 110 -13.34 -3.74 8.87
CA GLU A 110 -13.80 -4.02 7.52
C GLU A 110 -12.84 -3.38 6.50
N GLN A 111 -12.42 -4.17 5.53
CA GLN A 111 -11.62 -3.71 4.40
C GLN A 111 -12.52 -3.41 3.21
N PRO A 112 -12.24 -2.36 2.41
CA PRO A 112 -13.07 -1.99 1.26
C PRO A 112 -12.95 -2.97 0.09
N PHE A 113 -11.92 -3.81 0.07
CA PHE A 113 -11.61 -4.74 -0.99
C PHE A 113 -11.50 -6.18 -0.47
N ASP A 114 -11.89 -7.15 -1.31
CA ASP A 114 -11.70 -8.58 -1.07
C ASP A 114 -10.27 -9.01 -1.47
N TYR A 115 -9.73 -8.37 -2.52
CA TYR A 115 -8.40 -8.65 -3.07
C TYR A 115 -7.61 -7.37 -3.34
N ILE A 116 -6.29 -7.46 -3.20
CA ILE A 116 -5.35 -6.42 -3.62
C ILE A 116 -4.35 -7.04 -4.60
N ALA A 117 -4.26 -6.45 -5.80
CA ALA A 117 -3.33 -6.84 -6.86
C ALA A 117 -2.13 -5.88 -6.84
N VAL A 118 -1.01 -6.34 -6.31
CA VAL A 118 0.22 -5.54 -6.22
C VAL A 118 1.02 -5.68 -7.51
N LEU A 119 1.47 -4.57 -8.07
CA LEU A 119 2.36 -4.57 -9.25
C LEU A 119 3.52 -3.59 -9.06
N ASP A 120 4.59 -3.85 -9.84
CA ASP A 120 5.76 -2.98 -9.98
C ASP A 120 6.37 -3.23 -11.36
N PHE A 121 6.21 -2.27 -12.29
CA PHE A 121 6.69 -2.44 -13.66
C PHE A 121 8.19 -2.23 -13.77
N GLU A 122 8.84 -3.04 -14.60
CA GLU A 122 10.12 -2.64 -15.17
C GLU A 122 9.95 -2.10 -16.58
N ALA A 123 10.73 -1.10 -16.91
CA ALA A 123 10.65 -0.46 -18.22
C ALA A 123 12.03 -0.17 -18.81
N THR A 124 12.10 -0.01 -20.14
CA THR A 124 13.34 0.40 -20.81
C THR A 124 13.87 1.69 -20.18
N CYS A 125 15.17 1.75 -19.92
CA CYS A 125 15.84 2.90 -19.32
C CYS A 125 17.26 3.08 -19.84
N GLU A 126 17.78 4.31 -19.68
CA GLU A 126 19.14 4.67 -20.05
C GLU A 126 19.76 5.58 -18.98
N GLU A 127 21.06 5.42 -18.73
CA GLU A 127 21.77 6.12 -17.66
C GLU A 127 21.66 7.66 -17.74
N ASN A 128 21.64 8.20 -18.96
CA ASN A 128 21.53 9.63 -19.21
C ASN A 128 20.26 10.00 -19.99
N ALA A 129 19.15 9.31 -19.69
CA ALA A 129 17.91 9.54 -20.37
C ALA A 129 17.47 11.01 -20.24
N GLY A 130 17.23 11.67 -21.38
CA GLY A 130 16.66 13.01 -21.41
C GLY A 130 15.22 13.05 -20.91
N LYS A 131 14.71 14.23 -20.56
CA LYS A 131 13.32 14.41 -20.04
C LYS A 131 12.23 13.84 -20.95
N ASN A 132 12.51 13.64 -22.23
CA ASN A 132 11.56 13.12 -23.22
C ASN A 132 11.77 11.63 -23.52
N TYR A 133 12.55 10.92 -22.69
CA TYR A 133 12.73 9.49 -22.87
C TYR A 133 11.39 8.77 -22.64
N GLN A 134 10.98 7.99 -23.63
CA GLN A 134 9.76 7.20 -23.56
C GLN A 134 10.13 5.79 -23.14
N ASN A 135 9.76 5.47 -21.90
CA ASN A 135 9.94 4.13 -21.35
C ASN A 135 8.89 3.18 -21.96
N GLU A 136 9.31 1.99 -22.37
CA GLU A 136 8.42 0.90 -22.74
C GLU A 136 8.47 -0.16 -21.64
N ILE A 137 7.30 -0.65 -21.21
CA ILE A 137 7.21 -1.72 -20.21
C ILE A 137 7.85 -2.98 -20.76
N ILE A 138 8.77 -3.57 -19.99
CA ILE A 138 9.50 -4.80 -20.34
C ILE A 138 9.23 -5.95 -19.35
N GLU A 139 8.60 -5.68 -18.22
CA GLU A 139 8.13 -6.68 -17.25
C GLU A 139 6.81 -6.25 -16.65
N PHE A 140 5.83 -7.16 -16.59
CA PHE A 140 4.51 -6.94 -16.03
C PHE A 140 4.20 -8.02 -14.98
N PRO A 141 4.57 -7.81 -13.74
CA PRO A 141 4.23 -8.71 -12.64
C PRO A 141 2.94 -8.27 -11.95
N ILE A 142 2.18 -9.22 -11.41
CA ILE A 142 1.10 -8.97 -10.45
C ILE A 142 1.19 -10.00 -9.33
N VAL A 143 1.08 -9.56 -8.09
CA VAL A 143 1.01 -10.42 -6.90
C VAL A 143 -0.34 -10.20 -6.25
N LEU A 144 -1.18 -11.25 -6.19
CA LEU A 144 -2.54 -11.17 -5.67
C LEU A 144 -2.58 -11.53 -4.18
N ILE A 145 -3.17 -10.66 -3.40
CA ILE A 145 -3.40 -10.82 -1.96
C ILE A 145 -4.89 -11.07 -1.72
N ASP A 146 -5.22 -12.15 -1.00
CA ASP A 146 -6.52 -12.31 -0.36
C ASP A 146 -6.53 -11.50 0.94
N VAL A 147 -7.38 -10.47 0.98
CA VAL A 147 -7.43 -9.53 2.11
C VAL A 147 -7.96 -10.19 3.37
N LYS A 148 -8.93 -11.10 3.25
CA LYS A 148 -9.49 -11.83 4.38
C LYS A 148 -8.50 -12.81 4.97
N GLN A 149 -7.75 -13.53 4.11
CA GLN A 149 -6.69 -14.45 4.55
C GLN A 149 -5.41 -13.73 4.97
N GLN A 150 -5.25 -12.45 4.57
CA GLN A 150 -4.04 -11.65 4.77
C GLN A 150 -2.80 -12.38 4.23
N ALA A 151 -2.94 -12.94 3.04
CA ALA A 151 -1.93 -13.80 2.42
C ALA A 151 -1.83 -13.58 0.91
N ILE A 152 -0.63 -13.74 0.37
CA ILE A 152 -0.39 -13.83 -1.06
C ILE A 152 -0.94 -15.18 -1.53
N ILE A 153 -1.82 -15.17 -2.54
CA ILE A 153 -2.51 -16.38 -3.01
C ILE A 153 -2.17 -16.75 -4.45
N ASP A 154 -1.75 -15.78 -5.27
CA ASP A 154 -1.45 -16.03 -6.69
C ASP A 154 -0.51 -14.97 -7.27
N LYS A 155 0.02 -15.25 -8.47
CA LYS A 155 0.91 -14.34 -9.19
C LYS A 155 0.67 -14.45 -10.69
N PHE A 156 0.74 -13.32 -11.38
CA PHE A 156 0.92 -13.23 -12.83
C PHE A 156 2.30 -12.66 -13.13
N HIS A 157 2.97 -13.15 -14.16
CA HIS A 157 4.25 -12.62 -14.58
C HIS A 157 4.42 -12.79 -16.08
N SER A 158 4.76 -11.71 -16.77
CA SER A 158 5.13 -11.73 -18.17
C SER A 158 6.21 -10.69 -18.46
N TYR A 159 7.18 -11.04 -19.30
CA TYR A 159 8.00 -10.03 -19.96
C TYR A 159 7.21 -9.42 -21.10
N CYS A 160 7.60 -8.19 -21.53
CA CYS A 160 7.05 -7.52 -22.69
C CYS A 160 8.17 -7.22 -23.68
N GLN A 161 7.90 -7.44 -24.97
CA GLN A 161 8.80 -7.04 -26.04
C GLN A 161 8.66 -5.53 -26.28
N PRO A 162 9.72 -4.72 -26.10
CA PRO A 162 9.69 -3.31 -26.45
C PRO A 162 9.69 -3.15 -27.98
N ALA A 163 8.74 -2.38 -28.51
CA ALA A 163 8.53 -2.23 -29.95
C ALA A 163 9.35 -1.09 -30.58
N ILE A 164 9.57 0.01 -29.84
CA ILE A 164 10.28 1.20 -30.34
C ILE A 164 11.77 1.10 -30.03
N LYS A 165 12.12 0.57 -28.86
CA LYS A 165 13.51 0.37 -28.42
C LYS A 165 13.76 -1.11 -28.13
N PRO A 166 13.82 -1.96 -29.17
CA PRO A 166 13.88 -3.41 -28.99
C PRO A 166 15.18 -3.89 -28.32
N ILE A 167 16.25 -3.09 -28.41
CA ILE A 167 17.54 -3.44 -27.79
C ILE A 167 17.65 -2.74 -26.43
N LEU A 168 17.74 -3.54 -25.37
CA LEU A 168 17.94 -3.04 -24.01
C LEU A 168 19.33 -2.39 -23.87
N SER A 169 19.39 -1.23 -23.24
CA SER A 169 20.67 -0.61 -22.91
C SER A 169 21.44 -1.49 -21.91
N LYS A 170 22.75 -1.31 -21.84
CA LYS A 170 23.57 -1.97 -20.83
C LYS A 170 23.13 -1.56 -19.42
N PHE A 171 22.78 -0.28 -19.25
CA PHE A 171 22.27 0.25 -17.98
C PHE A 171 20.97 -0.46 -17.58
N CYS A 172 19.99 -0.54 -18.49
CA CYS A 172 18.72 -1.24 -18.26
C CYS A 172 18.94 -2.70 -17.82
N THR A 173 19.75 -3.44 -18.55
CA THR A 173 20.07 -4.85 -18.23
C THR A 173 20.77 -4.99 -16.88
N GLN A 174 21.66 -4.05 -16.52
CA GLN A 174 22.34 -4.07 -15.23
C GLN A 174 21.39 -3.72 -14.09
N LEU A 175 20.52 -2.72 -14.27
CA LEU A 175 19.56 -2.27 -13.28
C LEU A 175 18.49 -3.33 -13.01
N THR A 176 17.76 -3.75 -14.04
CA THR A 176 16.61 -4.66 -13.91
C THR A 176 17.01 -6.14 -13.85
N GLY A 177 18.20 -6.50 -14.37
CA GLY A 177 18.63 -7.89 -14.55
C GLY A 177 17.97 -8.62 -15.73
N ILE A 178 17.05 -7.97 -16.42
CA ILE A 178 16.36 -8.51 -17.58
C ILE A 178 17.35 -8.65 -18.73
N LYS A 179 17.42 -9.84 -19.30
CA LYS A 179 18.32 -10.16 -20.44
C LYS A 179 17.59 -9.94 -21.75
N GLN A 180 18.32 -9.49 -22.78
CA GLN A 180 17.77 -9.25 -24.11
C GLN A 180 16.88 -10.40 -24.61
N ARG A 181 17.34 -11.65 -24.50
CA ARG A 181 16.59 -12.84 -24.95
C ARG A 181 15.19 -12.97 -24.30
N GLN A 182 15.01 -12.45 -23.06
CA GLN A 182 13.73 -12.56 -22.34
C GLN A 182 12.68 -11.63 -22.95
N VAL A 183 13.09 -10.49 -23.48
CA VAL A 183 12.21 -9.55 -24.18
C VAL A 183 12.08 -9.86 -25.66
N ASP A 184 13.10 -10.44 -26.30
CA ASP A 184 13.05 -10.83 -27.72
C ASP A 184 11.96 -11.87 -27.97
N ASP A 185 11.82 -12.84 -27.04
CA ASP A 185 10.86 -13.94 -27.11
C ASP A 185 9.50 -13.59 -26.44
N ALA A 186 9.36 -12.38 -25.86
CA ALA A 186 8.17 -11.98 -25.14
C ALA A 186 7.07 -11.47 -26.08
N PRO A 187 5.79 -11.55 -25.67
CA PRO A 187 4.69 -10.91 -26.39
C PRO A 187 4.80 -9.39 -26.38
N LEU A 188 4.19 -8.74 -27.36
CA LEU A 188 4.01 -7.28 -27.34
C LEU A 188 3.08 -6.87 -26.21
N PHE A 189 3.17 -5.59 -25.79
CA PHE A 189 2.40 -5.07 -24.67
C PHE A 189 0.88 -5.29 -24.83
N PHE A 190 0.33 -5.19 -26.05
CA PHE A 190 -1.09 -5.44 -26.30
C PHE A 190 -1.50 -6.86 -25.86
N ASP A 191 -0.70 -7.86 -26.23
CA ASP A 191 -0.99 -9.26 -25.90
C ASP A 191 -0.80 -9.51 -24.41
N VAL A 192 0.23 -8.90 -23.78
CA VAL A 192 0.44 -8.99 -22.32
C VAL A 192 -0.73 -8.37 -21.56
N LEU A 193 -1.22 -7.18 -21.97
CA LEU A 193 -2.37 -6.54 -21.34
C LEU A 193 -3.63 -7.40 -21.47
N HIS A 194 -3.86 -7.99 -22.66
CA HIS A 194 -4.97 -8.93 -22.85
C HIS A 194 -4.86 -10.16 -21.92
N ASN A 195 -3.65 -10.71 -21.78
CA ASN A 195 -3.42 -11.83 -20.87
C ASN A 195 -3.65 -11.45 -19.40
N VAL A 196 -3.25 -10.24 -19.00
CA VAL A 196 -3.54 -9.69 -17.65
C VAL A 196 -5.04 -9.59 -17.42
N GLU A 197 -5.79 -8.99 -18.36
CA GLU A 197 -7.25 -8.85 -18.24
C GLU A 197 -7.95 -10.21 -18.21
N THR A 198 -7.49 -11.17 -19.02
CA THR A 198 -7.97 -12.55 -18.99
C THR A 198 -7.70 -13.19 -17.63
N TRP A 199 -6.49 -13.06 -17.10
CA TRP A 199 -6.10 -13.56 -15.77
C TRP A 199 -6.96 -12.96 -14.64
N LEU A 200 -7.25 -11.65 -14.70
CA LEU A 200 -8.15 -10.97 -13.76
C LEU A 200 -9.60 -11.44 -13.91
N TYR A 201 -10.06 -11.64 -15.15
CA TYR A 201 -11.40 -12.12 -15.44
C TYR A 201 -11.64 -13.53 -14.92
N GLU A 202 -10.71 -14.47 -15.13
CA GLU A 202 -10.77 -15.85 -14.63
C GLU A 202 -10.90 -15.92 -13.10
N ARG A 203 -10.43 -14.87 -12.39
CA ARG A 203 -10.50 -14.73 -10.92
C ARG A 203 -11.70 -13.92 -10.45
N ASN A 204 -12.63 -13.62 -11.37
CA ASN A 204 -13.83 -12.80 -11.10
C ASN A 204 -13.53 -11.39 -10.56
N LEU A 205 -12.35 -10.83 -10.87
CA LEU A 205 -11.95 -9.49 -10.46
C LEU A 205 -12.46 -8.41 -11.44
N LEU A 206 -12.53 -8.74 -12.75
CA LEU A 206 -13.07 -7.86 -13.80
C LEU A 206 -14.47 -8.32 -14.31
N SER A 207 -15.10 -9.25 -13.64
CA SER A 207 -16.41 -9.76 -14.05
C SER A 207 -17.50 -8.70 -13.99
N SER A 208 -18.42 -8.71 -14.94
CA SER A 208 -19.62 -7.86 -14.96
C SER A 208 -20.52 -8.08 -13.74
N THR A 209 -20.46 -9.25 -13.13
CA THR A 209 -21.22 -9.60 -11.91
C THR A 209 -20.60 -8.99 -10.65
N LYS A 210 -19.39 -8.43 -10.71
CA LYS A 210 -18.66 -7.81 -9.59
C LYS A 210 -18.75 -8.67 -8.31
N GLN A 211 -18.44 -9.94 -8.43
CA GLN A 211 -18.47 -10.85 -7.28
C GLN A 211 -17.44 -10.46 -6.22
N HIS A 212 -16.28 -9.94 -6.65
CA HIS A 212 -15.22 -9.51 -5.76
C HIS A 212 -14.81 -8.05 -6.00
N LYS A 213 -14.60 -7.32 -4.91
CA LYS A 213 -14.02 -5.98 -4.96
C LYS A 213 -12.51 -6.10 -4.91
N PHE A 214 -11.82 -5.47 -5.86
CA PHE A 214 -10.37 -5.45 -5.84
C PHE A 214 -9.81 -4.05 -6.11
N ALA A 215 -8.56 -3.84 -5.72
CA ALA A 215 -7.77 -2.67 -6.05
C ALA A 215 -6.38 -3.08 -6.49
N PHE A 216 -5.79 -2.29 -7.37
CA PHE A 216 -4.35 -2.35 -7.58
C PHE A 216 -3.60 -1.59 -6.48
N ALA A 217 -2.37 -2.03 -6.17
CA ALA A 217 -1.45 -1.35 -5.28
C ALA A 217 -0.04 -1.31 -5.87
N THR A 218 0.68 -0.21 -5.63
CA THR A 218 2.04 0.04 -6.14
C THR A 218 2.91 0.72 -5.09
N ASP A 219 4.22 0.75 -5.31
CA ASP A 219 5.17 1.53 -4.50
C ASP A 219 5.27 2.98 -5.01
N GLY A 220 4.15 3.69 -5.07
CA GLY A 220 4.08 5.08 -5.51
C GLY A 220 3.31 5.26 -6.83
N PRO A 221 3.37 6.46 -7.45
CA PRO A 221 2.51 6.80 -8.57
C PRO A 221 3.08 6.42 -9.96
N TRP A 222 4.36 6.05 -10.06
CA TRP A 222 5.07 5.96 -11.34
C TRP A 222 4.52 4.89 -12.28
N ASP A 223 4.14 3.73 -11.75
CA ASP A 223 3.64 2.62 -12.53
C ASP A 223 2.42 3.04 -13.36
N PHE A 224 1.44 3.61 -12.73
CA PHE A 224 0.20 4.01 -13.39
C PHE A 224 0.29 5.37 -14.07
N ARG A 225 0.86 6.39 -13.42
CA ARG A 225 0.90 7.74 -13.97
C ARG A 225 1.88 7.92 -15.12
N ASN A 226 2.98 7.14 -15.11
CA ASN A 226 4.01 7.27 -16.15
C ASN A 226 4.08 6.02 -17.01
N PHE A 227 4.53 4.89 -16.50
CA PHE A 227 4.82 3.72 -17.34
C PHE A 227 3.59 3.25 -18.09
N LEU A 228 2.47 2.99 -17.42
CA LEU A 228 1.27 2.51 -18.08
C LEU A 228 0.66 3.56 -19.01
N GLN A 229 0.62 4.85 -18.62
CA GLN A 229 0.11 5.92 -19.50
C GLN A 229 0.96 6.08 -20.76
N ILE A 230 2.28 6.09 -20.62
CA ILE A 230 3.20 6.17 -21.75
C ILE A 230 3.01 4.95 -22.64
N GLN A 231 2.99 3.77 -22.08
CA GLN A 231 2.86 2.52 -22.84
C GLN A 231 1.54 2.44 -23.60
N CYS A 232 0.41 2.77 -22.97
CA CYS A 232 -0.89 2.79 -23.65
C CYS A 232 -0.89 3.75 -24.83
N ARG A 233 -0.31 4.94 -24.68
CA ARG A 233 -0.17 5.92 -25.76
C ARG A 233 0.72 5.41 -26.89
N LEU A 234 1.88 4.81 -26.59
CA LEU A 234 2.80 4.27 -27.58
C LEU A 234 2.16 3.11 -28.37
N SER A 235 1.36 2.30 -27.70
CA SER A 235 0.67 1.15 -28.30
C SER A 235 -0.69 1.51 -28.91
N SER A 236 -1.12 2.78 -28.86
CA SER A 236 -2.45 3.22 -29.32
C SER A 236 -3.60 2.46 -28.66
N ILE A 237 -3.48 2.14 -27.37
CA ILE A 237 -4.46 1.41 -26.55
C ILE A 237 -5.11 2.40 -25.59
N PRO A 238 -6.44 2.31 -25.38
CA PRO A 238 -7.09 3.07 -24.31
C PRO A 238 -6.51 2.75 -22.94
N TYR A 239 -6.40 3.77 -22.08
CA TYR A 239 -5.96 3.57 -20.70
C TYR A 239 -6.99 2.71 -19.94
N PRO A 240 -6.60 1.60 -19.29
CA PRO A 240 -7.54 0.70 -18.63
C PRO A 240 -8.26 1.38 -17.46
N SER A 241 -9.59 1.24 -17.38
CA SER A 241 -10.40 1.83 -16.31
C SER A 241 -10.06 1.30 -14.91
N TRP A 242 -9.60 0.06 -14.82
CA TRP A 242 -9.16 -0.54 -13.56
C TRP A 242 -7.87 0.07 -13.00
N ALA A 243 -7.13 0.84 -13.80
CA ALA A 243 -5.90 1.54 -13.42
C ALA A 243 -6.12 3.04 -13.08
N GLU A 244 -7.36 3.54 -13.13
CA GLU A 244 -7.65 4.96 -12.85
C GLU A 244 -7.44 5.34 -11.38
N GLN A 245 -7.57 4.40 -10.45
CA GLN A 245 -7.36 4.58 -9.01
C GLN A 245 -6.59 3.40 -8.45
N TRP A 246 -5.69 3.67 -7.51
CA TRP A 246 -4.88 2.63 -6.86
C TRP A 246 -4.54 2.97 -5.42
N ILE A 247 -3.94 2.01 -4.74
CA ILE A 247 -3.37 2.16 -3.40
C ILE A 247 -1.88 2.43 -3.53
N ASP A 248 -1.43 3.64 -3.20
CA ASP A 248 -0.02 3.95 -3.01
C ASP A 248 0.41 3.44 -1.62
N ILE A 249 1.18 2.36 -1.60
CA ILE A 249 1.62 1.71 -0.36
C ILE A 249 2.57 2.60 0.45
N ARG A 250 3.39 3.44 -0.20
CA ARG A 250 4.25 4.40 0.54
C ARG A 250 3.41 5.40 1.33
N LYS A 251 2.29 5.87 0.75
CA LYS A 251 1.37 6.76 1.46
C LYS A 251 0.71 6.03 2.62
N GLY A 252 0.09 4.87 2.36
CA GLY A 252 -0.57 4.09 3.39
C GLY A 252 0.36 3.73 4.55
N PHE A 253 1.59 3.28 4.25
CA PHE A 253 2.62 2.98 5.25
C PHE A 253 3.01 4.20 6.08
N ALA A 254 3.28 5.33 5.40
CA ALA A 254 3.71 6.55 6.06
C ALA A 254 2.63 7.12 7.00
N GLU A 255 1.37 7.10 6.56
CA GLU A 255 0.22 7.54 7.34
C GLU A 255 -0.03 6.60 8.53
N PHE A 256 -0.07 5.30 8.28
CA PHE A 256 -0.36 4.30 9.32
C PHE A 256 0.65 4.33 10.46
N TYR A 257 1.95 4.38 10.15
CA TYR A 257 3.01 4.41 11.18
C TYR A 257 3.47 5.81 11.59
N SER A 258 2.88 6.87 11.03
CA SER A 258 3.28 8.26 11.27
C SER A 258 4.77 8.51 11.00
N VAL A 259 5.27 7.98 9.88
CA VAL A 259 6.66 8.12 9.44
C VAL A 259 6.75 8.84 8.10
N LYS A 260 7.95 9.29 7.72
CA LYS A 260 8.17 9.85 6.38
C LYS A 260 8.01 8.77 5.31
N ARG A 261 7.48 9.15 4.14
CA ARG A 261 7.45 8.27 2.96
C ARG A 261 8.86 7.78 2.63
N THR A 262 8.97 6.52 2.30
CA THR A 262 10.25 5.87 2.03
C THR A 262 10.04 4.70 1.07
N GLY A 263 11.08 4.25 0.36
CA GLY A 263 11.00 3.15 -0.59
C GLY A 263 10.97 1.77 0.08
N ILE A 264 10.80 0.74 -0.75
CA ILE A 264 10.56 -0.66 -0.38
C ILE A 264 11.57 -1.15 0.67
N ASN A 265 12.87 -1.01 0.42
CA ASN A 265 13.93 -1.50 1.32
C ASN A 265 13.82 -0.91 2.73
N LYS A 266 13.55 0.41 2.82
CA LYS A 266 13.41 1.09 4.11
C LYS A 266 12.09 0.71 4.81
N MET A 267 11.01 0.47 4.08
CA MET A 267 9.74 -0.03 4.66
C MET A 267 9.93 -1.44 5.23
N LEU A 268 10.56 -2.34 4.48
CA LEU A 268 10.88 -3.70 4.94
C LEU A 268 11.75 -3.66 6.20
N HIS A 269 12.86 -2.91 6.16
CA HIS A 269 13.75 -2.76 7.31
C HIS A 269 13.01 -2.27 8.57
N LYS A 270 12.13 -1.26 8.41
CA LYS A 270 11.31 -0.76 9.51
C LYS A 270 10.39 -1.82 10.10
N LEU A 271 9.87 -2.70 9.28
CA LEU A 271 9.05 -3.85 9.70
C LEU A 271 9.89 -5.03 10.27
N GLY A 272 11.23 -4.96 10.16
CA GLY A 272 12.12 -6.07 10.51
C GLY A 272 12.01 -7.24 9.54
N LEU A 273 11.87 -6.91 8.26
CA LEU A 273 11.85 -7.84 7.13
C LEU A 273 13.07 -7.59 6.23
N ASP A 274 13.64 -8.67 5.73
CA ASP A 274 14.67 -8.60 4.68
C ASP A 274 13.99 -8.57 3.31
N PHE A 275 14.67 -7.95 2.34
CA PHE A 275 14.26 -8.01 0.94
C PHE A 275 14.42 -9.44 0.41
N ASP A 276 13.39 -9.96 -0.24
CA ASP A 276 13.37 -11.29 -0.84
C ASP A 276 13.59 -11.18 -2.34
N GLY A 277 14.63 -11.83 -2.87
CA GLY A 277 14.99 -11.75 -4.27
C GLY A 277 15.98 -10.62 -4.61
N ARG A 278 15.83 -9.99 -5.76
CA ARG A 278 16.70 -8.97 -6.31
C ARG A 278 15.98 -7.63 -6.45
N PRO A 279 16.49 -6.53 -5.87
CA PRO A 279 15.98 -5.19 -6.14
C PRO A 279 16.01 -4.87 -7.64
N HIS A 280 15.03 -4.14 -8.13
CA HIS A 280 14.82 -3.84 -9.54
C HIS A 280 14.59 -5.10 -10.41
N SER A 281 13.95 -6.09 -9.85
CA SER A 281 13.25 -7.16 -10.56
C SER A 281 11.77 -6.97 -10.26
N GLY A 282 10.98 -6.60 -11.25
CA GLY A 282 9.59 -6.19 -11.02
C GLY A 282 8.79 -7.22 -10.23
N ILE A 283 8.97 -8.52 -10.52
CA ILE A 283 8.29 -9.57 -9.75
C ILE A 283 8.78 -9.65 -8.29
N ASP A 284 10.09 -9.45 -8.04
CA ASP A 284 10.63 -9.50 -6.69
C ASP A 284 10.20 -8.25 -5.91
N ASP A 285 10.22 -7.07 -6.54
CA ASP A 285 9.73 -5.82 -5.95
C ASP A 285 8.23 -5.91 -5.64
N ALA A 286 7.40 -6.40 -6.57
CA ALA A 286 5.98 -6.64 -6.34
C ALA A 286 5.71 -7.63 -5.18
N ILE A 287 6.51 -8.69 -5.03
CA ILE A 287 6.44 -9.62 -3.90
C ILE A 287 6.74 -8.88 -2.58
N ASN A 288 7.78 -8.05 -2.55
CA ASN A 288 8.15 -7.32 -1.33
C ASN A 288 7.14 -6.24 -0.97
N ILE A 289 6.56 -5.53 -1.95
CA ILE A 289 5.44 -4.61 -1.73
C ILE A 289 4.22 -5.38 -1.18
N ALA A 290 3.92 -6.57 -1.73
CA ALA A 290 2.84 -7.41 -1.25
C ALA A 290 3.07 -7.89 0.20
N ARG A 291 4.31 -8.22 0.59
CA ARG A 291 4.67 -8.57 1.98
C ARG A 291 4.45 -7.39 2.93
N ILE A 292 4.83 -6.16 2.53
CA ILE A 292 4.54 -4.94 3.29
C ILE A 292 3.03 -4.74 3.43
N THR A 293 2.29 -4.91 2.34
CA THR A 293 0.82 -4.78 2.31
C THR A 293 0.16 -5.78 3.26
N VAL A 294 0.62 -7.03 3.28
CA VAL A 294 0.12 -8.07 4.21
C VAL A 294 0.39 -7.69 5.68
N GLU A 295 1.56 -7.14 6.00
CA GLU A 295 1.83 -6.70 7.38
C GLU A 295 0.93 -5.52 7.78
N LEU A 296 0.68 -4.57 6.87
CA LEU A 296 -0.28 -3.47 7.11
C LEU A 296 -1.69 -4.01 7.40
N LEU A 297 -2.17 -4.99 6.62
CA LEU A 297 -3.47 -5.64 6.84
C LEU A 297 -3.54 -6.34 8.19
N LYS A 298 -2.50 -7.11 8.56
CA LYS A 298 -2.40 -7.80 9.86
C LYS A 298 -2.41 -6.86 11.05
N GLU A 299 -1.93 -5.64 10.88
CA GLU A 299 -1.91 -4.63 11.93
C GLU A 299 -3.16 -3.74 11.94
N GLY A 300 -4.12 -4.02 11.05
CA GLY A 300 -5.41 -3.35 11.01
C GLY A 300 -5.42 -2.04 10.20
N CYS A 301 -4.46 -1.84 9.32
CA CYS A 301 -4.51 -0.74 8.37
C CYS A 301 -5.67 -0.95 7.39
N VAL A 302 -6.53 0.05 7.26
CA VAL A 302 -7.57 0.07 6.22
C VAL A 302 -6.96 0.58 4.92
N LEU A 303 -6.87 -0.30 3.92
CA LEU A 303 -6.28 0.01 2.62
C LEU A 303 -7.36 0.42 1.64
N SER A 304 -7.43 1.71 1.32
CA SER A 304 -8.36 2.29 0.35
C SER A 304 -7.61 3.02 -0.75
N PHE A 305 -8.30 3.37 -1.83
CA PHE A 305 -7.71 4.23 -2.87
C PHE A 305 -7.21 5.54 -2.26
N ASN A 306 -5.95 5.83 -2.45
CA ASN A 306 -5.29 7.03 -1.94
C ASN A 306 -4.48 7.76 -3.02
N ASP A 307 -4.54 7.25 -4.28
CA ASP A 307 -3.98 7.89 -5.46
C ASP A 307 -4.82 7.56 -6.71
N GLY A 308 -4.62 8.32 -7.81
CA GLY A 308 -5.38 8.14 -9.05
C GLY A 308 -4.96 9.10 -10.16
N ILE A 309 -5.51 8.86 -11.35
CA ILE A 309 -5.39 9.77 -12.48
C ILE A 309 -6.37 10.93 -12.27
N HIS A 310 -5.86 12.13 -12.07
CA HIS A 310 -6.70 13.31 -12.03
C HIS A 310 -7.24 13.62 -13.44
N LYS A 311 -8.54 13.45 -13.65
CA LYS A 311 -9.21 13.97 -14.84
C LYS A 311 -9.23 15.50 -14.69
N SER A 312 -8.24 16.21 -15.25
CA SER A 312 -8.33 17.65 -15.39
C SER A 312 -9.52 17.96 -16.29
N SER A 313 -10.50 18.67 -15.77
CA SER A 313 -11.53 19.30 -16.58
C SER A 313 -10.81 20.28 -17.52
N SER A 314 -10.90 20.02 -18.83
CA SER A 314 -10.47 20.84 -19.97
C SER A 314 -8.96 20.97 -20.26
N GLU A 315 -8.57 20.47 -21.41
CA GLU A 315 -7.71 21.05 -22.45
C GLU A 315 -6.51 21.95 -22.04
N HIS A 316 -5.65 21.55 -21.10
CA HIS A 316 -4.32 22.12 -20.97
C HIS A 316 -3.27 21.06 -20.64
N ALA A 317 -3.25 19.97 -21.39
CA ALA A 317 -2.29 18.89 -21.25
C ALA A 317 -1.01 19.14 -22.08
N ALA A 318 -0.43 20.33 -22.02
CA ALA A 318 0.82 20.63 -22.72
C ALA A 318 1.99 21.01 -21.80
N ASN A 319 1.78 21.24 -20.51
CA ASN A 319 2.86 21.61 -19.59
C ASN A 319 2.59 21.11 -18.16
N ALA A 320 2.61 19.79 -17.94
CA ALA A 320 2.78 19.27 -16.60
C ALA A 320 4.26 19.37 -16.26
N GLU A 321 4.66 20.44 -15.60
CA GLU A 321 5.93 20.49 -14.87
C GLU A 321 5.90 19.36 -13.82
N VAL A 322 6.69 18.35 -14.09
CA VAL A 322 6.97 17.29 -13.13
C VAL A 322 7.62 17.94 -11.93
N ASN A 323 6.94 17.93 -10.80
CA ASN A 323 7.43 18.53 -9.57
C ASN A 323 8.72 17.79 -9.17
N GLU A 324 9.83 18.52 -9.15
CA GLU A 324 11.20 18.02 -8.94
C GLU A 324 11.39 17.30 -7.59
N LYS A 325 10.38 17.41 -6.70
CA LYS A 325 10.36 16.77 -5.38
C LYS A 325 10.00 15.27 -5.37
N ASP A 326 9.46 14.76 -6.47
CA ASP A 326 9.10 13.33 -6.61
C ASP A 326 10.13 12.54 -7.43
N ARG A 327 11.25 13.16 -7.77
CA ARG A 327 12.37 12.45 -8.38
C ARG A 327 12.87 11.41 -7.36
N VAL A 328 12.71 10.15 -7.72
CA VAL A 328 13.45 9.06 -7.09
C VAL A 328 14.92 9.33 -7.39
N VAL A 329 15.62 9.94 -6.46
CA VAL A 329 17.08 9.87 -6.42
C VAL A 329 17.36 8.42 -6.06
N PHE A 330 17.99 7.69 -6.97
CA PHE A 330 18.56 6.39 -6.68
C PHE A 330 19.67 6.62 -5.67
N GLU A 331 19.35 6.66 -4.39
CA GLU A 331 20.31 6.65 -3.31
C GLU A 331 20.54 5.18 -2.92
N ASP A 332 21.83 4.79 -3.03
CA ASP A 332 22.42 3.51 -2.64
C ASP A 332 22.07 3.06 -1.20
#